data_47c90d2d3f40b55aa8ce0911ea1cf087
#
_entry.id   47c90d2d3f40b55aa8ce0911ea1cf087
#
_cell.length_a   1.000
_cell.length_b   1.000
_cell.length_c   1.000
_cell.angle_alpha   90.00
_cell.angle_beta   90.00
_cell.angle_gamma   90.00
#
_symmetry.space_group_name_H-M   'P 1'
#
loop_
_entity.id
_entity.type
_entity.pdbx_description
1 polymer ?
#
loop_
_entity_poly.entity_id
_entity_poly.type
_entity_poly.pdbx_seq_one_letter_code
_entity_poly.pdbx_strand_id
1 'polypeptide(L)'
;MLIDYKKVNIYQDERLILKDVDFQAEQGEFIYLIGRVGSGKSSLLKTIYGELDIDSEDAEKAVVLGEKMPDIKRSRIPALRRQMGIIFQDFQLLHDRSVAKNLKFVLQATGWNDRKKISRRIGEVLEQVGMTDKKDKMPSELSGGEQQRVVIARALLNMPKMILADEPTGNLDPETAANIVSILKDTCQTGTTVIMSTHNISLLDRFPGRVYRCKDGGLSQLNDKQDACDLDEEAALIEPIIEPAQDE
;
A
#
# COMPACT_ATOMS: atom_id res chain seq x y z
N MET A 1 18.96 1.80 1.79
CA MET A 1 17.81 2.23 2.59
C MET A 1 16.90 3.11 1.74
N LEU A 2 15.63 2.78 1.64
CA LEU A 2 14.64 3.54 0.87
C LEU A 2 13.82 4.47 1.77
N ILE A 3 13.58 4.06 3.02
CA ILE A 3 12.92 4.87 4.05
C ILE A 3 13.79 4.83 5.29
N ASP A 4 13.94 5.98 5.93
CA ASP A 4 14.68 6.15 7.17
C ASP A 4 14.00 7.22 8.03
N TYR A 5 13.08 6.77 8.88
CA TYR A 5 12.37 7.58 9.86
C TYR A 5 12.94 7.31 11.24
N LYS A 6 13.21 8.36 11.98
CA LYS A 6 13.70 8.32 13.36
C LYS A 6 12.99 9.37 14.18
N LYS A 7 12.30 8.93 15.22
CA LYS A 7 11.48 9.73 16.13
C LYS A 7 10.56 10.71 15.39
N VAL A 8 9.81 10.17 14.43
CA VAL A 8 8.86 10.98 13.65
C VAL A 8 7.52 11.02 14.34
N ASN A 9 6.99 12.21 14.60
CA ASN A 9 5.60 12.40 15.02
C ASN A 9 4.73 12.58 13.78
N ILE A 10 3.62 11.85 13.72
CA ILE A 10 2.70 11.88 12.59
C ILE A 10 1.37 12.46 13.05
N TYR A 11 0.99 13.55 12.43
CA TYR A 11 -0.27 14.25 12.68
C TYR A 11 -1.25 14.04 11.53
N GLN A 12 -2.52 14.05 11.86
CA GLN A 12 -3.59 14.24 10.90
C GLN A 12 -4.42 15.43 11.39
N ASP A 13 -4.42 16.49 10.59
CA ASP A 13 -4.82 17.82 11.02
C ASP A 13 -3.99 18.23 12.26
N GLU A 14 -4.61 18.63 13.36
CA GLU A 14 -3.90 18.99 14.61
C GLU A 14 -3.76 17.82 15.59
N ARG A 15 -4.23 16.61 15.23
CA ARG A 15 -4.23 15.44 16.12
C ARG A 15 -2.98 14.61 15.91
N LEU A 16 -2.20 14.38 16.97
CA LEU A 16 -1.11 13.40 16.99
C LEU A 16 -1.69 11.98 16.85
N ILE A 17 -1.29 11.27 15.80
CA ILE A 17 -1.74 9.91 15.49
C ILE A 17 -0.68 8.88 15.90
N LEU A 18 0.59 9.11 15.53
CA LEU A 18 1.70 8.25 15.91
C LEU A 18 2.83 9.13 16.46
N LYS A 19 3.41 8.69 17.57
CA LYS A 19 4.49 9.39 18.27
C LYS A 19 5.79 8.61 18.20
N ASP A 20 6.90 9.33 18.07
CA ASP A 20 8.27 8.81 18.12
C ASP A 20 8.47 7.60 17.19
N VAL A 21 8.00 7.70 15.94
CA VAL A 21 8.05 6.60 14.96
C VAL A 21 9.46 6.36 14.47
N ASP A 22 9.98 5.16 14.71
CA ASP A 22 11.17 4.61 14.08
C ASP A 22 10.75 3.59 13.01
N PHE A 23 10.98 3.91 11.72
CA PHE A 23 10.58 3.07 10.62
C PHE A 23 11.62 3.06 9.52
N GLN A 24 12.08 1.86 9.15
CA GLN A 24 13.11 1.68 8.13
C GLN A 24 12.68 0.65 7.09
N ALA A 25 13.01 0.92 5.82
CA ALA A 25 12.78 -0.02 4.72
C ALA A 25 14.00 -0.05 3.78
N GLU A 26 14.49 -1.26 3.52
CA GLU A 26 15.54 -1.53 2.54
C GLU A 26 14.95 -1.95 1.21
N GLN A 27 15.79 -1.99 0.18
CA GLN A 27 15.37 -2.44 -1.14
C GLN A 27 15.07 -3.94 -1.14
N GLY A 28 13.94 -4.32 -1.77
CA GLY A 28 13.54 -5.72 -1.91
C GLY A 28 12.96 -6.34 -0.63
N GLU A 29 12.62 -5.52 0.38
CA GLU A 29 11.93 -6.00 1.57
C GLU A 29 10.41 -6.05 1.36
N PHE A 30 9.78 -7.06 1.98
CA PHE A 30 8.34 -7.12 2.14
C PHE A 30 7.99 -6.82 3.60
N ILE A 31 7.29 -5.71 3.82
CA ILE A 31 6.98 -5.16 5.14
C ILE A 31 5.48 -5.12 5.34
N TYR A 32 5.03 -5.66 6.46
CA TYR A 32 3.65 -5.53 6.93
C TYR A 32 3.52 -4.42 7.97
N LEU A 33 2.49 -3.59 7.82
CA LEU A 33 2.00 -2.68 8.84
C LEU A 33 0.71 -3.25 9.38
N ILE A 34 0.71 -3.74 10.62
CA ILE A 34 -0.44 -4.34 11.27
C ILE A 34 -0.98 -3.48 12.40
N GLY A 35 -2.23 -3.69 12.77
CA GLY A 35 -2.90 -2.97 13.85
C GLY A 35 -4.38 -2.73 13.55
N ARG A 36 -5.15 -2.35 14.55
CA ARG A 36 -6.59 -2.09 14.44
C ARG A 36 -6.90 -0.99 13.42
N VAL A 37 -8.15 -0.94 12.95
CA VAL A 37 -8.64 0.18 12.15
C VAL A 37 -8.48 1.47 12.96
N GLY A 38 -7.96 2.53 12.33
CA GLY A 38 -7.68 3.80 13.00
C GLY A 38 -6.37 3.86 13.82
N SER A 39 -5.53 2.81 13.84
CA SER A 39 -4.26 2.80 14.60
C SER A 39 -3.13 3.64 13.97
N GLY A 40 -3.33 4.26 12.81
CA GLY A 40 -2.34 5.13 12.17
C GLY A 40 -1.58 4.51 10.98
N LYS A 41 -1.88 3.26 10.56
CA LYS A 41 -1.23 2.60 9.40
C LYS A 41 -1.28 3.45 8.14
N SER A 42 -2.48 3.88 7.75
CA SER A 42 -2.70 4.73 6.57
C SER A 42 -2.04 6.10 6.72
N SER A 43 -2.03 6.68 7.93
CA SER A 43 -1.35 7.96 8.19
C SER A 43 0.16 7.84 7.99
N LEU A 44 0.78 6.74 8.45
CA LEU A 44 2.20 6.46 8.19
C LEU A 44 2.46 6.33 6.67
N LEU A 45 1.64 5.56 5.94
CA LEU A 45 1.78 5.45 4.49
C LEU A 45 1.65 6.81 3.80
N LYS A 46 0.72 7.66 4.23
CA LYS A 46 0.47 9.00 3.69
C LYS A 46 1.67 9.94 3.85
N THR A 47 2.43 9.84 4.94
CA THR A 47 3.67 10.61 5.09
C THR A 47 4.74 10.16 4.09
N ILE A 48 4.82 8.87 3.78
CA ILE A 48 5.85 8.33 2.87
C ILE A 48 5.67 8.86 1.43
N TYR A 49 4.40 8.99 0.96
CA TYR A 49 4.17 9.55 -0.38
C TYR A 49 3.82 11.05 -0.38
N GLY A 50 3.98 11.72 0.77
CA GLY A 50 3.84 13.17 0.89
C GLY A 50 2.40 13.65 0.70
N GLU A 51 1.40 12.94 1.23
CA GLU A 51 0.02 13.42 1.39
C GLU A 51 -0.16 14.08 2.76
N LEU A 52 0.48 13.52 3.80
CA LEU A 52 0.63 14.17 5.10
C LEU A 52 2.05 14.72 5.19
N ASP A 53 2.15 15.97 5.59
CA ASP A 53 3.42 16.66 5.80
C ASP A 53 4.04 16.18 7.14
N ILE A 54 5.36 16.28 7.25
CA ILE A 54 6.13 16.10 8.48
C ILE A 54 6.87 17.40 8.72
N ASP A 55 6.67 18.01 9.87
CA ASP A 55 7.39 19.23 10.24
C ASP A 55 8.80 18.91 10.76
N SER A 56 9.74 19.82 10.56
CA SER A 56 11.15 19.61 10.93
C SER A 56 11.37 19.46 12.44
N GLU A 57 10.49 20.02 13.26
CA GLU A 57 10.50 19.89 14.73
C GLU A 57 9.90 18.55 15.20
N ASP A 58 9.15 17.86 14.33
CA ASP A 58 8.48 16.60 14.60
C ASP A 58 9.28 15.37 14.13
N ALA A 59 10.53 15.52 13.75
CA ALA A 59 11.35 14.41 13.31
C ALA A 59 12.84 14.63 13.60
N GLU A 60 13.51 13.64 14.21
CA GLU A 60 14.97 13.61 14.22
C GLU A 60 15.51 13.34 12.81
N LYS A 61 14.84 12.47 12.07
CA LYS A 61 15.14 12.16 10.67
C LYS A 61 13.90 11.63 9.96
N ALA A 62 13.62 12.17 8.77
CA ALA A 62 12.58 11.63 7.89
C ALA A 62 13.04 11.70 6.44
N VAL A 63 13.51 10.57 5.90
CA VAL A 63 14.03 10.48 4.53
C VAL A 63 13.29 9.37 3.78
N VAL A 64 12.83 9.68 2.56
CA VAL A 64 12.17 8.74 1.65
C VAL A 64 12.80 8.84 0.27
N LEU A 65 13.34 7.75 -0.26
CA LEU A 65 14.01 7.70 -1.58
C LEU A 65 15.08 8.79 -1.77
N GLY A 66 15.76 9.16 -0.68
CA GLY A 66 16.77 10.21 -0.66
C GLY A 66 16.26 11.64 -0.51
N GLU A 67 14.93 11.85 -0.48
CA GLU A 67 14.32 13.15 -0.21
C GLU A 67 14.10 13.32 1.30
N LYS A 68 14.48 14.49 1.83
CA LYS A 68 14.13 14.87 3.21
C LYS A 68 12.68 15.34 3.23
N MET A 69 11.83 14.63 3.94
CA MET A 69 10.39 14.87 3.91
C MET A 69 9.99 16.22 4.54
N PRO A 70 10.59 16.68 5.67
CA PRO A 70 10.25 17.97 6.25
C PRO A 70 10.55 19.17 5.32
N ASP A 71 11.54 19.03 4.47
CA ASP A 71 12.01 20.10 3.58
C ASP A 71 11.54 19.91 2.12
N ILE A 72 10.70 18.91 1.86
CA ILE A 72 10.32 18.59 0.49
C ILE A 72 9.44 19.68 -0.11
N LYS A 73 9.91 20.27 -1.21
CA LYS A 73 9.10 21.25 -1.94
C LYS A 73 7.93 20.52 -2.64
N ARG A 74 6.73 21.07 -2.57
CA ARG A 74 5.52 20.52 -3.22
C ARG A 74 5.72 20.20 -4.71
N SER A 75 6.57 20.97 -5.41
CA SER A 75 6.93 20.70 -6.81
C SER A 75 7.75 19.41 -7.01
N ARG A 76 8.38 18.87 -5.97
CA ARG A 76 9.15 17.61 -6.02
C ARG A 76 8.30 16.37 -5.72
N ILE A 77 7.18 16.52 -5.02
CA ILE A 77 6.28 15.41 -4.67
C ILE A 77 5.85 14.58 -5.90
N PRO A 78 5.48 15.15 -7.06
CA PRO A 78 5.16 14.35 -8.23
C PRO A 78 6.32 13.49 -8.74
N ALA A 79 7.56 13.96 -8.61
CA ALA A 79 8.76 13.19 -8.98
C ALA A 79 9.05 12.07 -7.97
N LEU A 80 8.82 12.30 -6.69
CA LEU A 80 8.88 11.28 -5.64
C LEU A 80 7.83 10.19 -5.89
N ARG A 81 6.56 10.56 -6.09
CA ARG A 81 5.44 9.62 -6.33
C ARG A 81 5.61 8.79 -7.60
N ARG A 82 6.28 9.28 -8.64
CA ARG A 82 6.59 8.49 -9.84
C ARG A 82 7.51 7.30 -9.57
N GLN A 83 8.28 7.33 -8.49
CA GLN A 83 9.15 6.23 -8.07
C GLN A 83 8.42 5.21 -7.17
N MET A 84 7.14 5.44 -6.89
CA MET A 84 6.29 4.61 -6.03
C MET A 84 5.08 4.08 -6.80
N GLY A 85 4.64 2.87 -6.46
CA GLY A 85 3.32 2.36 -6.78
C GLY A 85 2.42 2.54 -5.55
N ILE A 86 1.26 3.16 -5.71
CA ILE A 86 0.32 3.35 -4.59
C ILE A 86 -0.94 2.55 -4.89
N ILE A 87 -1.30 1.68 -3.95
CA ILE A 87 -2.51 0.86 -3.96
C ILE A 87 -3.36 1.34 -2.79
N PHE A 88 -4.50 1.93 -3.10
CA PHE A 88 -5.46 2.42 -2.11
C PHE A 88 -6.45 1.32 -1.74
N GLN A 89 -7.08 1.45 -0.58
CA GLN A 89 -8.13 0.55 -0.11
C GLN A 89 -9.31 0.51 -1.11
N ASP A 90 -9.71 1.67 -1.66
CA ASP A 90 -10.63 1.76 -2.77
C ASP A 90 -9.87 1.61 -4.09
N PHE A 91 -10.42 0.90 -5.05
CA PHE A 91 -9.74 0.63 -6.32
C PHE A 91 -9.34 1.90 -7.07
N GLN A 92 -10.13 2.98 -6.96
CA GLN A 92 -9.92 4.27 -7.64
C GLN A 92 -9.65 4.10 -9.15
N LEU A 93 -10.38 3.22 -9.79
CA LEU A 93 -10.37 3.06 -11.24
C LEU A 93 -11.32 4.08 -11.88
N LEU A 94 -10.94 4.60 -13.04
CA LEU A 94 -11.78 5.48 -13.83
C LEU A 94 -12.87 4.63 -14.49
N HIS A 95 -14.12 4.80 -14.06
CA HIS A 95 -15.25 3.96 -14.46
C HIS A 95 -15.71 4.21 -15.91
N ASP A 96 -15.36 5.36 -16.48
CA ASP A 96 -15.64 5.76 -17.87
C ASP A 96 -14.63 5.21 -18.88
N ARG A 97 -13.67 4.39 -18.44
CA ARG A 97 -12.53 3.92 -19.25
C ARG A 97 -12.27 2.43 -19.05
N SER A 98 -11.91 1.75 -20.15
CA SER A 98 -11.45 0.37 -20.09
C SER A 98 -10.15 0.23 -19.27
N VAL A 99 -9.81 -1.00 -18.88
CA VAL A 99 -8.55 -1.35 -18.21
C VAL A 99 -7.35 -0.73 -18.92
N ALA A 100 -7.19 -0.98 -20.21
CA ALA A 100 -6.06 -0.43 -20.97
C ALA A 100 -6.04 1.10 -20.99
N LYS A 101 -7.21 1.75 -21.04
CA LYS A 101 -7.31 3.22 -21.01
C LYS A 101 -7.00 3.79 -19.63
N ASN A 102 -7.37 3.09 -18.55
CA ASN A 102 -6.96 3.43 -17.18
C ASN A 102 -5.43 3.44 -17.03
N LEU A 103 -4.77 2.36 -17.49
CA LEU A 103 -3.32 2.23 -17.43
C LEU A 103 -2.61 3.25 -18.32
N LYS A 104 -3.13 3.45 -19.55
CA LYS A 104 -2.60 4.45 -20.48
C LYS A 104 -2.64 5.86 -19.90
N PHE A 105 -3.73 6.22 -19.22
CA PHE A 105 -3.90 7.53 -18.60
C PHE A 105 -2.76 7.82 -17.60
N VAL A 106 -2.42 6.86 -16.75
CA VAL A 106 -1.33 7.02 -15.77
C VAL A 106 0.02 7.18 -16.46
N LEU A 107 0.34 6.36 -17.46
CA LEU A 107 1.60 6.49 -18.21
C LEU A 107 1.73 7.86 -18.85
N GLN A 108 0.65 8.36 -19.49
CA GLN A 108 0.65 9.69 -20.10
C GLN A 108 0.82 10.81 -19.04
N ALA A 109 0.11 10.71 -17.92
CA ALA A 109 0.23 11.67 -16.80
C ALA A 109 1.64 11.67 -16.18
N THR A 110 2.37 10.56 -16.28
CA THR A 110 3.74 10.44 -15.77
C THR A 110 4.82 10.72 -16.83
N GLY A 111 4.44 11.20 -18.02
CA GLY A 111 5.35 11.73 -19.03
C GLY A 111 5.70 10.77 -20.15
N TRP A 112 5.02 9.62 -20.26
CA TRP A 112 5.21 8.72 -21.40
C TRP A 112 4.48 9.25 -22.63
N ASN A 113 5.20 9.43 -23.76
CA ASN A 113 4.64 10.00 -24.99
C ASN A 113 4.66 9.02 -26.18
N ASP A 114 5.51 7.98 -26.14
CA ASP A 114 5.64 6.99 -27.20
C ASP A 114 4.50 5.96 -27.13
N ARG A 115 3.62 5.96 -28.13
CA ARG A 115 2.47 5.06 -28.21
C ARG A 115 2.85 3.57 -28.20
N LYS A 116 3.97 3.20 -28.84
CA LYS A 116 4.43 1.81 -28.92
C LYS A 116 4.96 1.34 -27.58
N LYS A 117 5.77 2.18 -26.91
CA LYS A 117 6.29 1.90 -25.55
C LYS A 117 5.15 1.79 -24.53
N ILE A 118 4.16 2.71 -24.59
CA ILE A 118 2.96 2.67 -23.73
C ILE A 118 2.20 1.35 -23.93
N SER A 119 1.89 0.97 -25.18
CA SER A 119 1.15 -0.26 -25.48
C SER A 119 1.89 -1.50 -24.99
N ARG A 120 3.20 -1.56 -25.22
CA ARG A 120 4.06 -2.64 -24.74
C ARG A 120 4.04 -2.72 -23.21
N ARG A 121 4.24 -1.60 -22.51
CA ARG A 121 4.26 -1.58 -21.05
C ARG A 121 2.94 -2.00 -20.42
N ILE A 122 1.82 -1.59 -21.01
CA ILE A 122 0.49 -2.05 -20.59
C ILE A 122 0.37 -3.57 -20.75
N GLY A 123 0.82 -4.14 -21.88
CA GLY A 123 0.84 -5.59 -22.07
C GLY A 123 1.65 -6.31 -21.00
N GLU A 124 2.88 -5.85 -20.74
CA GLU A 124 3.78 -6.42 -19.73
C GLU A 124 3.16 -6.45 -18.33
N VAL A 125 2.59 -5.32 -17.86
CA VAL A 125 2.01 -5.30 -16.52
C VAL A 125 0.70 -6.10 -16.41
N LEU A 126 -0.10 -6.15 -17.46
CA LEU A 126 -1.31 -6.99 -17.49
C LEU A 126 -0.97 -8.48 -17.48
N GLU A 127 0.10 -8.87 -18.16
CA GLU A 127 0.62 -10.25 -18.13
C GLU A 127 1.09 -10.61 -16.71
N GLN A 128 1.87 -9.73 -16.05
CA GLN A 128 2.34 -9.92 -14.68
C GLN A 128 1.22 -10.19 -13.66
N VAL A 129 0.05 -9.57 -13.86
CA VAL A 129 -1.10 -9.74 -12.95
C VAL A 129 -2.17 -10.70 -13.50
N GLY A 130 -1.92 -11.38 -14.63
CA GLY A 130 -2.85 -12.35 -15.23
C GLY A 130 -4.14 -11.71 -15.75
N MET A 131 -4.07 -10.51 -16.37
CA MET A 131 -5.23 -9.73 -16.81
C MET A 131 -5.17 -9.36 -18.31
N THR A 132 -4.38 -10.08 -19.11
CA THR A 132 -4.16 -9.77 -20.53
C THR A 132 -5.46 -9.83 -21.34
N ASP A 133 -6.32 -10.81 -21.07
CA ASP A 133 -7.63 -11.01 -21.73
C ASP A 133 -8.69 -9.98 -21.34
N LYS A 134 -8.46 -9.23 -20.26
CA LYS A 134 -9.40 -8.25 -19.70
C LYS A 134 -9.06 -6.79 -20.08
N LYS A 135 -8.07 -6.55 -20.94
CA LYS A 135 -7.55 -5.21 -21.27
C LYS A 135 -8.61 -4.23 -21.79
N ASP A 136 -9.62 -4.74 -22.50
CA ASP A 136 -10.67 -3.92 -23.12
C ASP A 136 -11.95 -3.83 -22.24
N LYS A 137 -12.00 -4.54 -21.12
CA LYS A 137 -13.11 -4.53 -20.16
C LYS A 137 -13.18 -3.21 -19.41
N MET A 138 -14.43 -2.83 -19.04
CA MET A 138 -14.68 -1.72 -18.14
C MET A 138 -14.55 -2.19 -16.68
N PRO A 139 -14.22 -1.31 -15.71
CA PRO A 139 -14.16 -1.71 -14.30
C PRO A 139 -15.44 -2.37 -13.77
N SER A 140 -16.61 -1.93 -14.24
CA SER A 140 -17.92 -2.52 -13.87
C SER A 140 -18.14 -3.96 -14.37
N GLU A 141 -17.33 -4.43 -15.33
CA GLU A 141 -17.38 -5.78 -15.86
C GLU A 141 -16.41 -6.74 -15.14
N LEU A 142 -15.68 -6.24 -14.12
CA LEU A 142 -14.65 -6.98 -13.39
C LEU A 142 -15.11 -7.32 -11.98
N SER A 143 -14.77 -8.52 -11.49
CA SER A 143 -14.88 -8.86 -10.08
C SER A 143 -13.96 -7.99 -9.22
N GLY A 144 -14.19 -7.93 -7.90
CA GLY A 144 -13.34 -7.18 -6.97
C GLY A 144 -11.86 -7.59 -7.05
N GLY A 145 -11.59 -8.90 -7.10
CA GLY A 145 -10.22 -9.41 -7.26
C GLY A 145 -9.59 -9.07 -8.60
N GLU A 146 -10.36 -9.03 -9.70
CA GLU A 146 -9.88 -8.57 -11.01
C GLU A 146 -9.59 -7.07 -11.00
N GLN A 147 -10.46 -6.25 -10.37
CA GLN A 147 -10.20 -4.82 -10.19
C GLN A 147 -8.91 -4.59 -9.38
N GLN A 148 -8.71 -5.34 -8.31
CA GLN A 148 -7.49 -5.24 -7.50
C GLN A 148 -6.24 -5.62 -8.30
N ARG A 149 -6.27 -6.65 -9.15
CA ARG A 149 -5.15 -6.97 -10.05
C ARG A 149 -4.87 -5.83 -11.03
N VAL A 150 -5.89 -5.16 -11.56
CA VAL A 150 -5.70 -3.97 -12.41
C VAL A 150 -5.08 -2.82 -11.63
N VAL A 151 -5.44 -2.62 -10.36
CA VAL A 151 -4.83 -1.60 -9.48
C VAL A 151 -3.35 -1.91 -9.24
N ILE A 152 -2.99 -3.18 -9.03
CA ILE A 152 -1.59 -3.60 -8.94
C ILE A 152 -0.85 -3.35 -10.26
N ALA A 153 -1.43 -3.73 -11.41
CA ALA A 153 -0.85 -3.42 -12.72
C ALA A 153 -0.60 -1.92 -12.88
N ARG A 154 -1.54 -1.07 -12.43
CA ARG A 154 -1.39 0.39 -12.40
C ARG A 154 -0.21 0.83 -11.56
N ALA A 155 -0.04 0.25 -10.36
CA ALA A 155 1.07 0.57 -9.47
C ALA A 155 2.44 0.18 -10.06
N LEU A 156 2.51 -0.87 -10.89
CA LEU A 156 3.73 -1.37 -11.53
C LEU A 156 4.17 -0.58 -12.77
N LEU A 157 3.32 0.27 -13.34
CA LEU A 157 3.55 0.92 -14.65
C LEU A 157 4.90 1.62 -14.77
N ASN A 158 5.29 2.38 -13.77
CA ASN A 158 6.52 3.18 -13.80
C ASN A 158 7.75 2.43 -13.24
N MET A 159 7.70 1.11 -13.10
CA MET A 159 8.78 0.31 -12.51
C MET A 159 9.22 0.88 -11.15
N PRO A 160 8.31 0.92 -10.17
CA PRO A 160 8.54 1.62 -8.92
C PRO A 160 9.65 0.95 -8.10
N LYS A 161 10.36 1.74 -7.29
CA LYS A 161 11.31 1.24 -6.29
C LYS A 161 10.60 0.63 -5.08
N MET A 162 9.38 1.14 -4.78
CA MET A 162 8.53 0.62 -3.72
C MET A 162 7.04 0.67 -4.10
N ILE A 163 6.28 -0.22 -3.49
CA ILE A 163 4.82 -0.24 -3.51
C ILE A 163 4.32 0.01 -2.10
N LEU A 164 3.40 0.96 -1.97
CA LEU A 164 2.67 1.25 -0.75
C LEU A 164 1.24 0.76 -0.95
N ALA A 165 0.84 -0.27 -0.20
CA ALA A 165 -0.47 -0.89 -0.34
C ALA A 165 -1.27 -0.72 0.96
N ASP A 166 -2.31 0.10 0.90
CA ASP A 166 -3.18 0.34 2.05
C ASP A 166 -4.39 -0.61 1.99
N GLU A 167 -4.37 -1.62 2.86
CA GLU A 167 -5.39 -2.68 2.96
C GLU A 167 -5.83 -3.29 1.61
N PRO A 168 -4.89 -3.75 0.76
CA PRO A 168 -5.19 -4.16 -0.61
C PRO A 168 -6.06 -5.42 -0.70
N THR A 169 -6.34 -6.08 0.42
CA THR A 169 -7.11 -7.33 0.51
C THR A 169 -8.36 -7.22 1.35
N GLY A 170 -8.68 -6.04 1.89
CA GLY A 170 -9.72 -5.86 2.91
C GLY A 170 -11.14 -6.22 2.46
N ASN A 171 -11.44 -6.17 1.16
CA ASN A 171 -12.76 -6.45 0.60
C ASN A 171 -12.79 -7.74 -0.26
N LEU A 172 -11.82 -8.64 -0.06
CA LEU A 172 -11.65 -9.84 -0.88
C LEU A 172 -11.82 -11.11 -0.03
N ASP A 173 -12.31 -12.17 -0.66
CA ASP A 173 -12.31 -13.49 -0.04
C ASP A 173 -10.88 -13.98 0.23
N PRO A 174 -10.70 -14.94 1.18
CA PRO A 174 -9.36 -15.37 1.61
C PRO A 174 -8.47 -15.92 0.48
N GLU A 175 -9.05 -16.61 -0.51
CA GLU A 175 -8.29 -17.17 -1.63
C GLU A 175 -7.81 -16.07 -2.58
N THR A 176 -8.70 -15.15 -2.94
CA THR A 176 -8.37 -13.98 -3.75
C THR A 176 -7.35 -13.10 -3.04
N ALA A 177 -7.51 -12.86 -1.73
CA ALA A 177 -6.56 -12.12 -0.92
C ALA A 177 -5.15 -12.75 -0.96
N ALA A 178 -5.05 -14.07 -0.82
CA ALA A 178 -3.78 -14.78 -0.92
C ALA A 178 -3.14 -14.64 -2.31
N ASN A 179 -3.94 -14.68 -3.39
CA ASN A 179 -3.45 -14.48 -4.74
C ASN A 179 -2.89 -13.04 -4.94
N ILE A 180 -3.56 -12.03 -4.38
CA ILE A 180 -3.09 -10.65 -4.42
C ILE A 180 -1.74 -10.51 -3.70
N VAL A 181 -1.61 -11.09 -2.49
CA VAL A 181 -0.34 -11.05 -1.74
C VAL A 181 0.77 -11.81 -2.48
N SER A 182 0.46 -12.94 -3.14
CA SER A 182 1.42 -13.66 -3.98
C SER A 182 1.98 -12.77 -5.09
N ILE A 183 1.14 -12.05 -5.83
CA ILE A 183 1.58 -11.12 -6.89
C ILE A 183 2.50 -10.02 -6.31
N LEU A 184 2.18 -9.48 -5.14
CA LEU A 184 3.01 -8.48 -4.47
C LEU A 184 4.34 -9.08 -3.99
N LYS A 185 4.34 -10.34 -3.53
CA LYS A 185 5.57 -11.07 -3.15
C LYS A 185 6.48 -11.32 -4.34
N ASP A 186 5.91 -11.77 -5.47
CA ASP A 186 6.67 -12.00 -6.70
C ASP A 186 7.29 -10.68 -7.19
N THR A 187 6.54 -9.58 -7.09
CA THR A 187 7.05 -8.23 -7.39
C THR A 187 8.21 -7.85 -6.45
N CYS A 188 8.11 -8.19 -5.18
CA CYS A 188 9.16 -7.93 -4.20
C CYS A 188 10.45 -8.71 -4.54
N GLN A 189 10.33 -9.96 -4.99
CA GLN A 189 11.48 -10.79 -5.40
C GLN A 189 12.25 -10.19 -6.61
N THR A 190 11.61 -9.35 -7.41
CA THR A 190 12.28 -8.62 -8.50
C THR A 190 13.02 -7.36 -8.04
N GLY A 191 13.07 -7.09 -6.73
CA GLY A 191 13.81 -5.99 -6.12
C GLY A 191 12.98 -4.74 -5.81
N THR A 192 11.66 -4.78 -6.01
CA THR A 192 10.75 -3.72 -5.56
C THR A 192 10.42 -3.93 -4.08
N THR A 193 10.54 -2.91 -3.26
CA THR A 193 10.12 -2.99 -1.85
C THR A 193 8.60 -2.90 -1.76
N VAL A 194 7.97 -3.72 -0.93
CA VAL A 194 6.52 -3.68 -0.70
C VAL A 194 6.22 -3.40 0.76
N ILE A 195 5.44 -2.37 1.01
CA ILE A 195 4.92 -2.02 2.34
C ILE A 195 3.40 -2.14 2.28
N MET A 196 2.86 -3.09 3.01
CA MET A 196 1.44 -3.45 2.97
C MET A 196 0.81 -3.27 4.35
N SER A 197 -0.21 -2.41 4.46
CA SER A 197 -1.04 -2.40 5.65
C SER A 197 -2.08 -3.53 5.58
N THR A 198 -2.33 -4.18 6.71
CA THR A 198 -3.37 -5.20 6.82
C THR A 198 -3.81 -5.37 8.27
N HIS A 199 -5.05 -5.77 8.45
CA HIS A 199 -5.57 -6.30 9.73
C HIS A 199 -5.71 -7.84 9.69
N ASN A 200 -5.46 -8.47 8.54
CA ASN A 200 -5.54 -9.92 8.38
C ASN A 200 -4.18 -10.57 8.67
N ILE A 201 -4.03 -11.11 9.87
CA ILE A 201 -2.79 -11.70 10.38
C ILE A 201 -2.50 -13.06 9.72
N SER A 202 -3.53 -13.82 9.31
CA SER A 202 -3.35 -15.13 8.69
C SER A 202 -2.51 -15.09 7.40
N LEU A 203 -2.43 -13.93 6.75
CA LEU A 203 -1.58 -13.72 5.58
C LEU A 203 -0.08 -13.77 5.92
N LEU A 204 0.30 -13.40 7.14
CA LEU A 204 1.70 -13.35 7.57
C LEU A 204 2.31 -14.75 7.67
N ASP A 205 1.52 -15.74 8.10
CA ASP A 205 1.96 -17.13 8.20
C ASP A 205 2.25 -17.73 6.83
N ARG A 206 1.41 -17.42 5.85
CA ARG A 206 1.55 -17.91 4.48
C ARG A 206 2.61 -17.13 3.68
N PHE A 207 2.76 -15.84 3.96
CA PHE A 207 3.65 -14.94 3.23
C PHE A 207 4.56 -14.18 4.21
N PRO A 208 5.63 -14.78 4.72
CA PRO A 208 6.48 -14.15 5.74
C PRO A 208 7.10 -12.85 5.25
N GLY A 209 7.22 -11.88 6.15
CA GLY A 209 7.82 -10.58 5.93
C GLY A 209 8.18 -9.90 7.23
N ARG A 210 8.84 -8.74 7.15
CA ARG A 210 9.12 -7.92 8.32
C ARG A 210 7.83 -7.25 8.80
N VAL A 211 7.58 -7.26 10.09
CA VAL A 211 6.30 -6.80 10.64
C VAL A 211 6.51 -5.60 11.55
N TYR A 212 5.74 -4.57 11.33
CA TYR A 212 5.58 -3.43 12.24
C TYR A 212 4.14 -3.37 12.75
N ARG A 213 3.98 -3.13 14.04
CA ARG A 213 2.68 -3.01 14.70
C ARG A 213 2.41 -1.56 15.10
N CYS A 214 1.28 -1.04 14.64
CA CYS A 214 0.72 0.24 15.12
C CYS A 214 -0.22 -0.04 16.30
N LYS A 215 0.14 0.40 17.50
CA LYS A 215 -0.68 0.24 18.72
C LYS A 215 -0.48 1.44 19.64
N ASP A 216 -1.58 1.91 20.25
CA ASP A 216 -1.59 2.94 21.29
C ASP A 216 -0.80 4.23 20.92
N GLY A 217 -0.89 4.63 19.63
CA GLY A 217 -0.19 5.81 19.13
C GLY A 217 1.31 5.61 18.91
N GLY A 218 1.82 4.38 18.94
CA GLY A 218 3.21 4.03 18.69
C GLY A 218 3.38 3.04 17.52
N LEU A 219 4.63 2.89 17.07
CA LEU A 219 5.03 1.89 16.08
C LEU A 219 6.14 1.02 16.67
N SER A 220 5.99 -0.30 16.64
CA SER A 220 7.01 -1.25 17.08
C SER A 220 7.29 -2.31 16.03
N GLN A 221 8.56 -2.66 15.84
CA GLN A 221 8.92 -3.81 15.01
C GLN A 221 8.76 -5.09 15.83
N LEU A 222 8.06 -6.08 15.27
CA LEU A 222 7.93 -7.39 15.89
C LEU A 222 9.09 -8.29 15.46
N ASN A 223 9.78 -8.91 16.43
CA ASN A 223 10.95 -9.73 16.18
C ASN A 223 10.65 -11.24 16.21
N ASP A 224 9.53 -11.67 16.84
CA ASP A 224 9.16 -13.08 17.00
C ASP A 224 7.68 -13.33 16.67
N LYS A 225 7.39 -14.58 16.21
CA LYS A 225 6.02 -15.06 15.96
C LYS A 225 5.13 -15.03 17.23
N GLN A 226 5.72 -15.03 18.43
CA GLN A 226 5.01 -14.96 19.70
C GLN A 226 4.34 -13.60 19.93
N ASP A 227 4.98 -12.51 19.48
CA ASP A 227 4.37 -11.16 19.50
C ASP A 227 3.17 -11.04 18.54
N ALA A 228 3.08 -11.93 17.53
CA ALA A 228 1.96 -11.98 16.61
C ALA A 228 0.74 -12.75 17.21
N CYS A 229 0.97 -13.75 18.06
CA CYS A 229 -0.11 -14.51 18.71
C CYS A 229 -0.99 -13.67 19.65
N ASP A 230 -0.42 -12.66 20.32
CA ASP A 230 -1.21 -11.69 21.12
C ASP A 230 -2.22 -10.90 20.27
N LEU A 231 -2.10 -10.96 18.92
CA LEU A 231 -3.01 -10.32 17.99
C LEU A 231 -4.25 -11.17 17.68
N ASP A 232 -4.15 -12.49 17.77
CA ASP A 232 -5.29 -13.40 17.57
C ASP A 232 -6.29 -13.27 18.72
N GLU A 233 -5.82 -13.03 19.95
CA GLU A 233 -6.69 -12.74 21.09
C GLU A 233 -7.39 -11.37 20.94
N GLU A 234 -6.73 -10.38 20.34
CA GLU A 234 -7.35 -9.07 20.07
C GLU A 234 -8.29 -9.12 18.85
N ALA A 235 -8.04 -9.97 17.85
CA ALA A 235 -8.93 -10.17 16.70
C ALA A 235 -10.20 -10.93 17.09
N ALA A 236 -10.11 -11.88 18.01
CA ALA A 236 -11.24 -12.64 18.53
C ALA A 236 -12.20 -11.78 19.40
N LEU A 237 -11.76 -10.64 19.90
CA LEU A 237 -12.60 -9.68 20.65
C LEU A 237 -13.39 -8.72 19.75
N ILE A 238 -13.22 -8.79 18.42
CA ILE A 238 -13.98 -8.02 17.44
C ILE A 238 -15.00 -8.94 16.75
N GLU A 239 -15.84 -9.64 17.50
CA GLU A 239 -17.09 -10.15 16.96
C GLU A 239 -17.99 -8.93 16.61
N PRO A 240 -18.58 -8.89 15.40
CA PRO A 240 -19.58 -7.87 15.12
C PRO A 240 -20.73 -8.03 16.12
N ILE A 241 -21.08 -6.97 16.82
CA ILE A 241 -22.34 -6.87 17.54
C ILE A 241 -23.41 -6.94 16.46
N ILE A 242 -23.91 -8.15 16.21
CA ILE A 242 -25.14 -8.36 15.43
C ILE A 242 -26.24 -7.91 16.39
N GLU A 243 -26.73 -6.67 16.22
CA GLU A 243 -27.98 -6.27 16.85
C GLU A 243 -29.05 -7.23 16.34
N PRO A 244 -29.82 -7.88 17.25
CA PRO A 244 -30.94 -8.70 16.83
C PRO A 244 -31.96 -7.78 16.14
N ALA A 245 -32.37 -8.19 14.93
CA ALA A 245 -33.48 -7.56 14.23
C ALA A 245 -34.68 -7.50 15.18
N GLN A 246 -35.17 -6.30 15.44
CA GLN A 246 -36.44 -6.10 16.12
C GLN A 246 -37.51 -6.47 15.10
N ASP A 247 -38.17 -7.61 15.35
CA ASP A 247 -39.42 -7.98 14.70
C ASP A 247 -40.50 -6.96 15.12
N GLU A 248 -41.01 -6.19 14.16
CA GLU A 248 -42.37 -5.64 14.13
C GLU A 248 -43.00 -5.86 12.75
#